data_c1758305fe638bd383287f6153c4813d
#
_entry.id   c1758305fe638bd383287f6153c4813d
#
_cell.length_a   1.000
_cell.length_b   1.000
_cell.length_c   1.000
_cell.angle_alpha   90.00
_cell.angle_beta   90.00
_cell.angle_gamma   90.00
#
_symmetry.space_group_name_H-M   'P 1'
#
loop_
_entity.id
_entity.type
_entity.pdbx_description
1 polymer ?
#
loop_
_entity_poly.entity_id
_entity_poly.type
_entity_poly.pdbx_seq_one_letter_code
_entity_poly.pdbx_strand_id
1 'polypeptide(L)'
;MCRVVEDHPDTEFYFFLPPYSMIWWDDAARNGLKEVYLYDEQQAAARLLEYDNVRFFDFQNKEEIVTDLNRYMDTVHFDPEVNRTMCEAMAAGSSEVTAENLEDTFAATRTLMEQYEQEVIPELEANDRFVYAEG
;
A
#
# COMPACT_ATOMS: atom_id res chain seq x y z
N MET A 1 16.76 -9.30 3.01
CA MET A 1 15.98 -9.22 1.76
C MET A 1 16.90 -9.12 0.55
N CYS A 2 17.74 -8.11 0.39
CA CYS A 2 18.66 -7.97 -0.76
C CYS A 2 19.60 -9.16 -0.98
N ARG A 3 20.14 -9.77 0.09
CA ARG A 3 20.98 -10.97 -0.02
C ARG A 3 20.32 -12.13 -0.76
N VAL A 4 19.04 -12.38 -0.54
CA VAL A 4 18.31 -13.45 -1.23
C VAL A 4 18.20 -13.15 -2.71
N VAL A 5 17.97 -11.91 -3.08
CA VAL A 5 17.91 -11.46 -4.48
C VAL A 5 19.28 -11.63 -5.16
N GLU A 6 20.35 -11.22 -4.48
CA GLU A 6 21.74 -11.32 -4.97
C GLU A 6 22.20 -12.77 -5.14
N ASP A 7 21.82 -13.66 -4.19
CA ASP A 7 22.21 -15.07 -4.19
C ASP A 7 21.45 -15.89 -5.26
N HIS A 8 20.37 -15.34 -5.83
CA HIS A 8 19.50 -16.02 -6.81
C HIS A 8 19.26 -15.17 -8.08
N PRO A 9 20.32 -14.89 -8.87
CA PRO A 9 20.21 -14.01 -10.03
C PRO A 9 19.32 -14.57 -11.16
N ASP A 10 19.13 -15.89 -11.21
CA ASP A 10 18.26 -16.55 -12.20
C ASP A 10 16.78 -16.65 -11.76
N THR A 11 16.44 -16.07 -10.61
CA THR A 11 15.07 -16.02 -10.07
C THR A 11 14.52 -14.60 -10.21
N GLU A 12 13.34 -14.45 -10.81
CA GLU A 12 12.62 -13.18 -10.82
C GLU A 12 11.79 -13.05 -9.54
N PHE A 13 12.00 -11.95 -8.82
CA PHE A 13 11.33 -11.66 -7.55
C PHE A 13 10.25 -10.61 -7.75
N TYR A 14 9.03 -10.89 -7.26
CA TYR A 14 7.92 -9.97 -7.23
C TYR A 14 7.70 -9.50 -5.80
N PHE A 15 7.98 -8.23 -5.56
CA PHE A 15 7.68 -7.57 -4.29
C PHE A 15 6.46 -6.68 -4.47
N PHE A 16 5.66 -6.54 -3.43
CA PHE A 16 4.52 -5.63 -3.49
C PHE A 16 4.18 -5.03 -2.13
N LEU A 17 3.60 -3.83 -2.16
CA LEU A 17 2.96 -3.19 -1.03
C LEU A 17 1.46 -3.51 -1.09
N PRO A 18 0.90 -4.19 -0.07
CA PRO A 18 -0.49 -4.59 -0.06
C PRO A 18 -1.43 -3.39 0.14
N PRO A 19 -2.68 -3.47 -0.35
CA PRO A 19 -3.67 -2.42 -0.17
C PRO A 19 -4.28 -2.48 1.23
N TYR A 20 -3.56 -2.05 2.26
CA TYR A 20 -4.13 -1.89 3.58
C TYR A 20 -5.25 -0.86 3.57
N SER A 21 -6.27 -1.04 4.40
CA SER A 21 -7.44 -0.16 4.37
C SER A 21 -7.09 1.28 4.76
N MET A 22 -7.92 2.24 4.34
CA MET A 22 -7.77 3.64 4.75
C MET A 22 -7.79 3.82 6.27
N ILE A 23 -8.47 2.93 7.01
CA ILE A 23 -8.52 2.95 8.48
C ILE A 23 -7.15 2.63 9.09
N TRP A 24 -6.41 1.69 8.49
CA TRP A 24 -5.05 1.37 8.93
C TRP A 24 -4.12 2.59 8.78
N TRP A 25 -4.25 3.29 7.65
CA TRP A 25 -3.45 4.48 7.38
C TRP A 25 -3.83 5.66 8.27
N ASP A 26 -5.12 5.85 8.57
CA ASP A 26 -5.58 6.86 9.52
C ASP A 26 -5.08 6.56 10.94
N ASP A 27 -5.09 5.30 11.38
CA ASP A 27 -4.49 4.90 12.65
C ASP A 27 -2.98 5.19 12.68
N ALA A 28 -2.26 4.88 11.62
CA ALA A 28 -0.83 5.22 11.49
C ALA A 28 -0.61 6.75 11.58
N ALA A 29 -1.46 7.54 10.92
CA ALA A 29 -1.40 9.01 10.98
C ALA A 29 -1.63 9.55 12.40
N ARG A 30 -2.64 9.06 13.08
CA ARG A 30 -2.97 9.44 14.48
C ARG A 30 -1.83 9.10 15.45
N ASN A 31 -1.09 8.04 15.19
CA ASN A 31 0.08 7.63 15.96
C ASN A 31 1.39 8.28 15.50
N GLY A 32 1.37 9.18 14.51
CA GLY A 32 2.55 9.86 13.97
C GLY A 32 3.50 8.96 13.17
N LEU A 33 3.01 7.82 12.69
CA LEU A 33 3.80 6.80 12.00
C LEU A 33 3.63 6.81 10.46
N LYS A 34 2.61 7.47 9.94
CA LYS A 34 2.32 7.50 8.49
C LYS A 34 3.53 7.89 7.65
N GLU A 35 4.15 9.02 7.95
CA GLU A 35 5.29 9.52 7.18
C GLU A 35 6.53 8.63 7.34
N VAL A 36 6.70 7.99 8.50
CA VAL A 36 7.79 7.03 8.73
C VAL A 36 7.60 5.80 7.84
N TYR A 37 6.40 5.23 7.80
CA TYR A 37 6.10 4.07 6.97
C TYR A 37 6.26 4.37 5.48
N LEU A 38 5.69 5.48 5.00
CA LEU A 38 5.82 5.89 3.60
C LEU A 38 7.29 6.10 3.20
N TYR A 39 8.08 6.73 4.09
CA TYR A 39 9.50 6.92 3.83
C TYR A 39 10.26 5.60 3.77
N ASP A 40 10.06 4.71 4.75
CA ASP A 40 10.76 3.43 4.83
C ASP A 40 10.38 2.51 3.64
N GLU A 41 9.12 2.48 3.25
CA GLU A 41 8.64 1.74 2.08
C GLU A 41 9.24 2.27 0.79
N GLN A 42 9.28 3.61 0.62
CA GLN A 42 9.90 4.23 -0.54
C GLN A 42 11.40 3.94 -0.63
N GLN A 43 12.12 3.99 0.49
CA GLN A 43 13.55 3.63 0.52
C GLN A 43 13.76 2.14 0.22
N ALA A 44 12.91 1.27 0.75
CA ALA A 44 12.96 -0.17 0.47
C ALA A 44 12.69 -0.46 -1.02
N ALA A 45 11.68 0.19 -1.62
CA ALA A 45 11.37 0.07 -3.03
C ALA A 45 12.55 0.57 -3.90
N ALA A 46 13.08 1.76 -3.62
CA ALA A 46 14.24 2.31 -4.32
C ALA A 46 15.43 1.35 -4.31
N ARG A 47 15.71 0.74 -3.14
CA ARG A 47 16.81 -0.21 -3.00
C ARG A 47 16.56 -1.53 -3.76
N LEU A 48 15.33 -2.02 -3.76
CA LEU A 48 14.97 -3.25 -4.49
C LEU A 48 15.01 -3.06 -6.01
N LEU A 49 14.64 -1.87 -6.50
CA LEU A 49 14.67 -1.53 -7.92
C LEU A 49 16.07 -1.39 -8.51
N GLU A 50 17.13 -1.46 -7.68
CA GLU A 50 18.52 -1.54 -8.18
C GLU A 50 18.88 -2.92 -8.77
N TYR A 51 18.03 -3.94 -8.56
CA TYR A 51 18.26 -5.31 -9.03
C TYR A 51 17.46 -5.62 -10.30
N ASP A 52 18.12 -6.09 -11.34
CA ASP A 52 17.49 -6.41 -12.64
C ASP A 52 16.49 -7.57 -12.55
N ASN A 53 16.60 -8.43 -11.55
CA ASN A 53 15.72 -9.57 -11.31
C ASN A 53 14.60 -9.29 -10.30
N VAL A 54 14.31 -8.02 -10.03
CA VAL A 54 13.21 -7.57 -9.15
C VAL A 54 12.16 -6.82 -9.95
N ARG A 55 10.91 -7.16 -9.69
CA ARG A 55 9.74 -6.36 -10.05
C ARG A 55 9.03 -5.93 -8.78
N PHE A 56 8.66 -4.66 -8.72
CA PHE A 56 8.02 -4.07 -7.54
C PHE A 56 6.65 -3.49 -7.91
N PHE A 57 5.65 -3.69 -7.05
CA PHE A 57 4.27 -3.26 -7.29
C PHE A 57 3.72 -2.51 -6.07
N ASP A 58 2.88 -1.50 -6.31
CA ASP A 58 2.18 -0.78 -5.25
C ASP A 58 0.67 -0.84 -5.46
N PHE A 59 -0.04 -1.33 -4.44
CA PHE A 59 -1.50 -1.40 -4.41
C PHE A 59 -2.13 -0.47 -3.36
N GLN A 60 -1.32 0.32 -2.65
CA GLN A 60 -1.79 1.21 -1.58
C GLN A 60 -2.61 2.39 -2.10
N ASN A 61 -2.42 2.77 -3.37
CA ASN A 61 -3.15 3.86 -4.04
C ASN A 61 -4.36 3.38 -4.87
N LYS A 62 -4.81 2.14 -4.66
CA LYS A 62 -6.02 1.60 -5.30
C LYS A 62 -7.26 2.04 -4.53
N GLU A 63 -7.73 3.24 -4.84
CA GLU A 63 -8.86 3.88 -4.18
C GLU A 63 -10.05 2.94 -4.05
N GLU A 64 -10.45 2.27 -5.14
CA GLU A 64 -11.57 1.34 -5.21
C GLU A 64 -11.45 0.11 -4.29
N ILE A 65 -10.23 -0.16 -3.79
CA ILE A 65 -9.98 -1.26 -2.83
C ILE A 65 -9.88 -0.68 -1.42
N VAL A 66 -8.96 0.25 -1.20
CA VAL A 66 -8.59 0.71 0.15
C VAL A 66 -9.72 1.47 0.87
N THR A 67 -10.70 2.00 0.12
CA THR A 67 -11.88 2.68 0.68
C THR A 67 -13.07 1.78 0.90
N ASP A 68 -13.16 0.64 0.23
CA ASP A 68 -14.28 -0.29 0.40
C ASP A 68 -14.05 -1.18 1.61
N LEU A 69 -14.45 -0.70 2.78
CA LEU A 69 -14.29 -1.41 4.06
C LEU A 69 -15.02 -2.75 4.11
N ASN A 70 -15.97 -3.02 3.21
CA ASN A 70 -16.63 -4.33 3.13
C ASN A 70 -15.71 -5.42 2.61
N ARG A 71 -14.57 -5.06 2.00
CA ARG A 71 -13.55 -5.99 1.53
C ARG A 71 -12.61 -6.46 2.62
N TYR A 72 -12.73 -5.91 3.82
CA TYR A 72 -11.79 -6.18 4.92
C TYR A 72 -12.48 -6.87 6.09
N MET A 73 -11.78 -7.86 6.67
CA MET A 73 -12.17 -8.51 7.91
C MET A 73 -11.74 -7.68 9.13
N ASP A 74 -10.63 -7.01 9.01
CA ASP A 74 -10.07 -6.03 9.96
C ASP A 74 -9.37 -4.92 9.15
N THR A 75 -8.46 -4.16 9.72
CA THR A 75 -7.82 -3.03 9.02
C THR A 75 -6.80 -3.43 7.95
N VAL A 76 -6.35 -4.69 7.92
CA VAL A 76 -5.28 -5.18 7.03
C VAL A 76 -5.66 -6.42 6.22
N HIS A 77 -6.57 -7.27 6.71
CA HIS A 77 -6.92 -8.53 6.05
C HIS A 77 -8.09 -8.34 5.10
N PHE A 78 -7.78 -8.36 3.82
CA PHE A 78 -8.75 -8.20 2.73
C PHE A 78 -9.24 -9.55 2.19
N ASP A 79 -10.33 -9.51 1.42
CA ASP A 79 -10.97 -10.68 0.85
C ASP A 79 -10.12 -11.37 -0.24
N PRO A 80 -10.41 -12.65 -0.59
CA PRO A 80 -9.67 -13.37 -1.62
C PRO A 80 -9.76 -12.74 -3.03
N GLU A 81 -10.79 -11.95 -3.30
CA GLU A 81 -10.96 -11.25 -4.58
C GLU A 81 -9.90 -10.19 -4.79
N VAL A 82 -9.52 -9.46 -3.72
CA VAL A 82 -8.42 -8.50 -3.75
C VAL A 82 -7.10 -9.20 -4.09
N ASN A 83 -6.84 -10.37 -3.50
CA ASN A 83 -5.65 -11.16 -3.84
C ASN A 83 -5.63 -11.55 -5.33
N ARG A 84 -6.78 -11.96 -5.89
CA ARG A 84 -6.88 -12.27 -7.31
C ARG A 84 -6.60 -11.05 -8.17
N THR A 85 -7.19 -9.91 -7.84
CA THR A 85 -6.97 -8.64 -8.55
C THR A 85 -5.48 -8.25 -8.54
N MET A 86 -4.80 -8.39 -7.41
CA MET A 86 -3.35 -8.12 -7.32
C MET A 86 -2.55 -9.08 -8.20
N CYS A 87 -2.85 -10.38 -8.18
CA CYS A 87 -2.15 -11.36 -9.03
C CYS A 87 -2.36 -11.07 -10.52
N GLU A 88 -3.57 -10.72 -10.95
CA GLU A 88 -3.88 -10.35 -12.33
C GLU A 88 -3.14 -9.07 -12.73
N ALA A 89 -3.11 -8.06 -11.86
CA ALA A 89 -2.37 -6.82 -12.09
C ALA A 89 -0.87 -7.06 -12.22
N MET A 90 -0.27 -7.86 -11.35
CA MET A 90 1.14 -8.22 -11.42
C MET A 90 1.46 -8.98 -12.73
N ALA A 91 0.60 -9.94 -13.13
CA ALA A 91 0.77 -10.66 -14.38
C ALA A 91 0.68 -9.75 -15.63
N ALA A 92 -0.18 -8.74 -15.57
CA ALA A 92 -0.35 -7.75 -16.63
C ALA A 92 0.71 -6.64 -16.63
N GLY A 93 1.54 -6.54 -15.57
CA GLY A 93 2.48 -5.44 -15.37
C GLY A 93 1.81 -4.10 -14.99
N SER A 94 0.54 -4.15 -14.57
CA SER A 94 -0.14 -2.96 -14.04
C SER A 94 0.19 -2.75 -12.56
N SER A 95 0.20 -1.49 -12.12
CA SER A 95 0.65 -1.09 -10.76
C SER A 95 2.14 -1.35 -10.49
N GLU A 96 2.93 -1.57 -11.55
CA GLU A 96 4.37 -1.75 -11.42
C GLU A 96 5.05 -0.41 -11.12
N VAL A 97 5.91 -0.44 -10.11
CA VAL A 97 6.76 0.68 -9.71
C VAL A 97 8.13 0.50 -10.35
N THR A 98 8.60 1.55 -10.98
CA THR A 98 9.93 1.63 -11.60
C THR A 98 10.71 2.79 -11.00
N ALA A 99 11.99 2.88 -11.30
CA ALA A 99 12.81 4.01 -10.86
C ALA A 99 12.27 5.37 -11.36
N GLU A 100 11.65 5.37 -12.56
CA GLU A 100 11.09 6.57 -13.18
C GLU A 100 9.79 7.04 -12.53
N ASN A 101 8.94 6.14 -12.02
CA ASN A 101 7.63 6.48 -11.46
C ASN A 101 7.54 6.38 -9.93
N LEU A 102 8.63 6.01 -9.26
CA LEU A 102 8.67 5.78 -7.81
C LEU A 102 8.15 6.98 -7.01
N GLU A 103 8.67 8.17 -7.29
CA GLU A 103 8.28 9.39 -6.56
C GLU A 103 6.81 9.74 -6.78
N ASP A 104 6.34 9.66 -8.03
CA ASP A 104 4.96 9.96 -8.39
C ASP A 104 3.98 8.95 -7.76
N THR A 105 4.36 7.68 -7.69
CA THR A 105 3.56 6.62 -7.06
C THR A 105 3.37 6.91 -5.57
N PHE A 106 4.44 7.17 -4.83
CA PHE A 106 4.35 7.49 -3.40
C PHE A 106 3.69 8.84 -3.12
N ALA A 107 3.85 9.83 -4.00
CA ALA A 107 3.12 11.08 -3.92
C ALA A 107 1.61 10.88 -4.11
N ALA A 108 1.18 10.04 -5.05
CA ALA A 108 -0.22 9.70 -5.26
C ALA A 108 -0.81 8.98 -4.03
N THR A 109 -0.09 8.04 -3.45
CA THR A 109 -0.50 7.35 -2.22
C THR A 109 -0.67 8.33 -1.06
N ARG A 110 0.29 9.23 -0.84
CA ARG A 110 0.20 10.28 0.19
C ARG A 110 -1.01 11.18 -0.02
N THR A 111 -1.23 11.66 -1.23
CA THR A 111 -2.38 12.51 -1.56
C THR A 111 -3.71 11.82 -1.27
N LEU A 112 -3.83 10.55 -1.62
CA LEU A 112 -5.03 9.75 -1.36
C LEU A 112 -5.28 9.60 0.15
N MET A 113 -4.23 9.33 0.95
CA MET A 113 -4.32 9.24 2.41
C MET A 113 -4.75 10.57 3.04
N GLU A 114 -4.18 11.69 2.59
CA GLU A 114 -4.55 13.02 3.07
C GLU A 114 -6.01 13.34 2.77
N GLN A 115 -6.51 12.96 1.59
CA GLN A 115 -7.91 13.12 1.23
C GLN A 115 -8.82 12.32 2.19
N TYR A 116 -8.46 11.09 2.54
CA TYR A 116 -9.23 10.30 3.50
C TYR A 116 -9.27 10.93 4.88
N GLU A 117 -8.13 11.34 5.38
CA GLU A 117 -8.04 11.97 6.70
C GLU A 117 -8.90 13.25 6.79
N GLN A 118 -9.01 14.00 5.70
CA GLN A 118 -9.71 15.28 5.69
C GLN A 118 -11.21 15.17 5.35
N GLU A 119 -11.60 14.22 4.50
CA GLU A 119 -12.94 14.17 3.93
C GLU A 119 -13.73 12.95 4.39
N VAL A 120 -13.12 11.74 4.35
CA VAL A 120 -13.86 10.49 4.55
C VAL A 120 -13.91 10.06 6.01
N ILE A 121 -12.80 10.12 6.73
CA ILE A 121 -12.73 9.72 8.13
C ILE A 121 -13.64 10.54 9.03
N PRO A 122 -13.68 11.89 8.94
CA PRO A 122 -14.60 12.70 9.73
C PRO A 122 -16.09 12.39 9.45
N GLU A 123 -16.42 12.04 8.20
CA GLU A 123 -17.79 11.65 7.85
C GLU A 123 -18.17 10.29 8.47
N LEU A 124 -17.26 9.33 8.45
CA LEU A 124 -17.46 8.02 9.08
C LEU A 124 -17.64 8.16 10.60
N GLU A 125 -16.83 8.96 11.27
CA GLU A 125 -16.93 9.23 12.71
C GLU A 125 -18.25 9.92 13.06
N ALA A 126 -18.64 10.93 12.28
CA ALA A 126 -19.91 11.65 12.51
C ALA A 126 -21.15 10.77 12.33
N ASN A 127 -21.05 9.70 11.53
CA ASN A 127 -22.15 8.76 11.30
C ASN A 127 -22.10 7.52 12.22
N ASP A 128 -21.28 7.51 13.27
CA ASP A 128 -21.09 6.38 14.22
C ASP A 128 -20.83 5.04 13.52
N ARG A 129 -20.24 5.06 12.33
CA ARG A 129 -20.01 3.84 11.55
C ARG A 129 -18.80 3.05 12.01
N PHE A 130 -17.88 3.70 12.67
CA PHE A 130 -16.85 3.05 13.45
C PHE A 130 -16.36 4.00 14.56
N VAL A 131 -15.87 3.42 15.64
CA VAL A 131 -15.27 4.15 16.75
C VAL A 131 -13.89 3.55 16.99
N TYR A 132 -12.86 4.37 17.01
CA TYR A 132 -11.56 3.92 17.49
C TYR A 132 -11.71 3.50 18.95
N ALA A 133 -11.27 2.30 19.28
CA ALA A 133 -11.17 1.91 20.67
C ALA A 133 -10.25 2.89 21.38
N GLU A 134 -10.79 3.63 22.34
CA GLU A 134 -9.98 4.48 23.21
C GLU A 134 -8.95 3.58 23.90
N GLY A 135 -7.70 3.75 23.55
CA GLY A 135 -6.58 2.98 24.09
C GLY A 135 -6.23 3.40 25.51
#